data_9b0846903f9c9999d05b28f531dd0e0d
#
_entry.id   9b0846903f9c9999d05b28f531dd0e0d
#
_cell.length_a   1.000
_cell.length_b   1.000
_cell.length_c   1.000
_cell.angle_alpha   90.00
_cell.angle_beta   90.00
_cell.angle_gamma   90.00
#
_symmetry.space_group_name_H-M   'P 1'
#
loop_
_entity.id
_entity.type
_entity.pdbx_description
1 polymer ?
#
loop_
_entity_poly.entity_id
_entity_poly.type
_entity_poly.pdbx_seq_one_letter_code
_entity_poly.pdbx_strand_id
1 'polypeptide(L)'
;MFGRLKPALYGVGTAVVLAGCASNAPQDTFAPKGPNAQKIDTLQKPVFAVAGIIGVIVFVAVVVAVIKFKDRGQPIPHQTHGNPALEITLTIIPALILAVVGVFTFRTVFDLAKTDDTEMIINVTGQQWWWEYDYPVQNEYGITQPIITSGQLVFPVGTKVMLRQTSRDVIHSYWIPALNGKRDAVPGRVHLNRLEADEPGIYAGQCTEFCGLSHANMRMEAIALSKEDFAKWVANQLKPYASPMEATLAKEGETVFLNQCVRCHQVNGLKRADGTAVIAAPDENLVAGAAPNLSHFMSRNTFAGAMFDLVTPECRDNVWKSDSASFGAKYLAGVSEDCLNQSDLRGWLRNAPAMKPMYANPALLESTGGKYRGMPNLGLTESDIEKLVAYLLTLK
;
A
#
# COMPACT_ATOMS: atom_id res chain seq x y z
N MET A 1 52.94 2.57 -1.10
CA MET A 1 51.65 2.83 -0.45
C MET A 1 50.43 2.20 -1.11
N PHE A 2 50.59 1.61 -2.30
CA PHE A 2 49.47 1.02 -3.11
C PHE A 2 49.14 -0.46 -2.83
N GLY A 3 49.94 -1.17 -2.02
CA GLY A 3 49.73 -2.62 -1.79
C GLY A 3 48.61 -2.94 -0.77
N ARG A 4 48.25 -2.03 0.08
CA ARG A 4 47.21 -2.24 1.11
C ARG A 4 45.79 -1.84 0.70
N LEU A 5 45.62 -1.12 -0.42
CA LEU A 5 44.33 -0.71 -0.94
C LEU A 5 43.54 -1.83 -1.67
N LYS A 6 44.27 -2.79 -2.26
CA LYS A 6 43.63 -3.87 -3.05
C LYS A 6 42.71 -4.79 -2.22
N PRO A 7 43.11 -5.31 -1.04
CA PRO A 7 42.21 -6.17 -0.26
C PRO A 7 41.02 -5.40 0.34
N ALA A 8 41.17 -4.11 0.65
CA ALA A 8 40.08 -3.28 1.13
C ALA A 8 39.05 -3.00 0.02
N LEU A 9 39.47 -2.73 -1.22
CA LEU A 9 38.57 -2.56 -2.36
C LEU A 9 37.80 -3.85 -2.69
N TYR A 10 38.44 -5.01 -2.64
CA TYR A 10 37.76 -6.30 -2.83
C TYR A 10 36.79 -6.58 -1.68
N GLY A 11 37.16 -6.30 -0.44
CA GLY A 11 36.29 -6.44 0.72
C GLY A 11 35.05 -5.55 0.66
N VAL A 12 35.20 -4.28 0.28
CA VAL A 12 34.10 -3.33 0.11
C VAL A 12 33.23 -3.73 -1.08
N GLY A 13 33.80 -4.12 -2.23
CA GLY A 13 33.06 -4.60 -3.39
C GLY A 13 32.21 -5.84 -3.06
N THR A 14 32.79 -6.81 -2.35
CA THR A 14 32.09 -8.03 -1.93
C THR A 14 30.99 -7.70 -0.90
N ALA A 15 31.25 -6.80 0.06
CA ALA A 15 30.26 -6.36 1.05
C ALA A 15 29.07 -5.62 0.40
N VAL A 16 29.32 -4.77 -0.60
CA VAL A 16 28.25 -4.06 -1.34
C VAL A 16 27.39 -5.04 -2.16
N VAL A 17 27.99 -6.06 -2.78
CA VAL A 17 27.24 -7.09 -3.52
C VAL A 17 26.40 -7.97 -2.58
N LEU A 18 26.91 -8.28 -1.38
CA LEU A 18 26.20 -9.09 -0.39
C LEU A 18 25.15 -8.30 0.41
N ALA A 19 25.31 -6.99 0.56
CA ALA A 19 24.38 -6.13 1.29
C ALA A 19 23.08 -5.82 0.52
N GLY A 20 23.00 -6.14 -0.77
CA GLY A 20 21.83 -5.93 -1.60
C GLY A 20 20.75 -7.01 -1.51
N CYS A 21 21.00 -8.11 -0.78
CA CYS A 21 20.04 -9.22 -0.66
C CYS A 21 19.27 -9.13 0.66
N ALA A 22 18.24 -8.25 0.73
CA ALA A 22 17.30 -8.26 1.85
C ALA A 22 16.33 -9.43 1.66
N SER A 23 16.33 -10.40 2.56
CA SER A 23 15.28 -11.43 2.65
C SER A 23 14.11 -10.93 3.50
N ASN A 24 12.88 -11.25 3.10
CA ASN A 24 11.65 -10.88 3.81
C ASN A 24 11.39 -9.36 3.93
N ALA A 25 11.79 -8.58 2.93
CA ALA A 25 11.43 -7.17 2.87
C ALA A 25 9.90 -7.01 2.66
N PRO A 26 9.24 -6.01 3.29
CA PRO A 26 7.77 -5.88 3.24
C PRO A 26 7.18 -5.74 1.85
N GLN A 27 7.94 -5.31 0.86
CA GLN A 27 7.51 -5.10 -0.54
C GLN A 27 8.47 -5.80 -1.52
N ASP A 28 8.93 -7.00 -1.18
CA ASP A 28 9.82 -7.77 -2.03
C ASP A 28 9.08 -8.28 -3.27
N THR A 29 9.48 -7.77 -4.44
CA THR A 29 8.93 -8.17 -5.74
C THR A 29 9.42 -9.54 -6.21
N PHE A 30 10.46 -10.09 -5.57
CA PHE A 30 11.02 -11.41 -5.89
C PHE A 30 10.48 -12.53 -4.99
N ALA A 31 9.59 -12.19 -4.05
CA ALA A 31 8.90 -13.12 -3.18
C ALA A 31 7.38 -13.12 -3.45
N PRO A 32 6.92 -13.58 -4.63
CA PRO A 32 5.51 -13.60 -4.98
C PRO A 32 4.71 -14.48 -4.02
N LYS A 33 3.51 -14.02 -3.65
CA LYS A 33 2.57 -14.68 -2.73
C LYS A 33 1.18 -14.85 -3.33
N GLY A 34 1.09 -14.73 -4.64
CA GLY A 34 -0.13 -14.96 -5.40
C GLY A 34 0.16 -15.26 -6.87
N PRO A 35 -0.79 -15.91 -7.57
CA PRO A 35 -0.56 -16.42 -8.93
C PRO A 35 -0.26 -15.31 -9.95
N ASN A 36 -0.78 -14.10 -9.77
CA ASN A 36 -0.49 -12.98 -10.67
C ASN A 36 0.94 -12.46 -10.49
N ALA A 37 1.40 -12.29 -9.25
CA ALA A 37 2.79 -11.93 -8.95
C ALA A 37 3.75 -13.03 -9.41
N GLN A 38 3.38 -14.32 -9.28
CA GLN A 38 4.18 -15.44 -9.77
C GLN A 38 4.38 -15.41 -11.29
N LYS A 39 3.37 -15.02 -12.06
CA LYS A 39 3.48 -14.85 -13.52
C LYS A 39 4.46 -13.74 -13.88
N ILE A 40 4.42 -12.62 -13.15
CA ILE A 40 5.35 -11.50 -13.32
C ILE A 40 6.77 -11.94 -12.97
N ASP A 41 6.96 -12.62 -11.85
CA ASP A 41 8.26 -13.14 -11.41
C ASP A 41 8.87 -14.13 -12.42
N THR A 42 8.05 -15.02 -12.97
CA THR A 42 8.48 -15.98 -14.01
C THR A 42 8.94 -15.27 -15.29
N LEU A 43 8.35 -14.14 -15.64
CA LEU A 43 8.76 -13.33 -16.79
C LEU A 43 10.05 -12.54 -16.49
N GLN A 44 10.15 -11.93 -15.32
CA GLN A 44 11.24 -11.00 -15.01
C GLN A 44 12.58 -11.70 -14.75
N LYS A 45 12.60 -12.88 -14.13
CA LYS A 45 13.84 -13.62 -13.82
C LYS A 45 14.75 -13.87 -15.04
N PRO A 46 14.27 -14.46 -16.15
CA PRO A 46 15.11 -14.64 -17.34
C PRO A 46 15.52 -13.30 -17.98
N VAL A 47 14.65 -12.26 -17.92
CA VAL A 47 15.01 -10.92 -18.42
C VAL A 47 16.16 -10.33 -17.61
N PHE A 48 16.14 -10.43 -16.28
CA PHE A 48 17.25 -9.99 -15.44
C PHE A 48 18.53 -10.78 -15.66
N ALA A 49 18.42 -12.10 -15.88
CA ALA A 49 19.59 -12.93 -16.18
C ALA A 49 20.27 -12.47 -17.48
N VAL A 50 19.51 -12.27 -18.55
CA VAL A 50 20.03 -11.78 -19.85
C VAL A 50 20.62 -10.37 -19.70
N ALA A 51 19.88 -9.46 -19.04
CA ALA A 51 20.35 -8.09 -18.79
C ALA A 51 21.65 -8.06 -17.96
N GLY A 52 21.76 -8.95 -16.97
CA GLY A 52 22.96 -9.11 -16.15
C GLY A 52 24.18 -9.56 -16.97
N ILE A 53 24.01 -10.55 -17.84
CA ILE A 53 25.07 -11.02 -18.73
C ILE A 53 25.54 -9.89 -19.65
N ILE A 54 24.59 -9.18 -20.29
CA ILE A 54 24.93 -8.06 -21.18
C ILE A 54 25.61 -6.94 -20.39
N GLY A 55 25.11 -6.64 -19.18
CA GLY A 55 25.68 -5.63 -18.29
C GLY A 55 27.15 -5.94 -17.93
N VAL A 56 27.45 -7.20 -17.60
CA VAL A 56 28.84 -7.63 -17.31
C VAL A 56 29.71 -7.49 -18.55
N ILE A 57 29.24 -7.90 -19.72
CA ILE A 57 30.00 -7.79 -20.98
C ILE A 57 30.34 -6.32 -21.27
N VAL A 58 29.33 -5.43 -21.19
CA VAL A 58 29.51 -4.00 -21.43
C VAL A 58 30.45 -3.38 -20.40
N PHE A 59 30.27 -3.70 -19.12
CA PHE A 59 31.12 -3.20 -18.05
C PHE A 59 32.57 -3.59 -18.26
N VAL A 60 32.85 -4.87 -18.56
CA VAL A 60 34.21 -5.37 -18.84
C VAL A 60 34.79 -4.67 -20.08
N ALA A 61 34.00 -4.51 -21.15
CA ALA A 61 34.46 -3.82 -22.35
C ALA A 61 34.85 -2.36 -22.06
N VAL A 62 34.08 -1.65 -21.26
CA VAL A 62 34.35 -0.25 -20.83
C VAL A 62 35.64 -0.22 -20.00
N VAL A 63 35.80 -1.11 -19.01
CA VAL A 63 36.99 -1.16 -18.17
C VAL A 63 38.23 -1.44 -19.00
N VAL A 64 38.16 -2.41 -19.92
CA VAL A 64 39.25 -2.72 -20.85
C VAL A 64 39.60 -1.52 -21.73
N ALA A 65 38.60 -0.83 -22.28
CA ALA A 65 38.80 0.36 -23.10
C ALA A 65 39.52 1.48 -22.30
N VAL A 66 39.07 1.76 -21.08
CA VAL A 66 39.66 2.82 -20.21
C VAL A 66 41.10 2.48 -19.83
N ILE A 67 41.42 1.21 -19.55
CA ILE A 67 42.78 0.79 -19.16
C ILE A 67 43.72 0.74 -20.35
N LYS A 68 43.26 0.12 -21.44
CA LYS A 68 44.09 -0.17 -22.62
C LYS A 68 44.36 1.06 -23.47
N PHE A 69 43.35 1.93 -23.63
CA PHE A 69 43.41 3.10 -24.52
C PHE A 69 43.57 4.43 -23.75
N LYS A 70 44.06 4.37 -22.52
CA LYS A 70 44.47 5.54 -21.77
C LYS A 70 45.49 6.35 -22.54
N ASP A 71 45.30 7.65 -22.69
CA ASP A 71 46.26 8.54 -23.30
C ASP A 71 47.59 8.54 -22.55
N ARG A 72 48.66 8.19 -23.24
CA ARG A 72 50.05 8.13 -22.78
C ARG A 72 50.98 8.88 -23.72
N GLY A 73 50.48 9.82 -24.55
CA GLY A 73 51.24 10.57 -25.54
C GLY A 73 51.53 9.72 -26.80
N GLN A 74 50.73 8.70 -27.08
CA GLN A 74 50.90 7.82 -28.25
C GLN A 74 50.47 8.55 -29.53
N PRO A 75 51.06 8.21 -30.69
CA PRO A 75 50.62 8.74 -32.00
C PRO A 75 49.14 8.33 -32.25
N ILE A 76 48.45 9.18 -33.00
CA ILE A 76 47.07 8.92 -33.40
C ILE A 76 46.97 7.57 -34.12
N PRO A 77 46.12 6.62 -33.65
CA PRO A 77 46.02 5.29 -34.28
C PRO A 77 45.42 5.39 -35.68
N HIS A 78 45.66 4.37 -36.49
CA HIS A 78 45.07 4.26 -37.83
C HIS A 78 43.54 4.29 -37.73
N GLN A 79 42.92 5.17 -38.52
CA GLN A 79 41.46 5.35 -38.54
C GLN A 79 40.83 4.21 -39.38
N THR A 80 39.80 3.58 -38.82
CA THR A 80 39.01 2.53 -39.48
C THR A 80 37.61 3.07 -39.79
N HIS A 81 37.07 2.71 -40.95
CA HIS A 81 35.75 3.23 -41.44
C HIS A 81 34.57 2.31 -41.14
N GLY A 82 34.54 1.69 -39.97
CA GLY A 82 33.45 0.80 -39.58
C GLY A 82 33.62 -0.65 -40.03
N ASN A 83 32.70 -1.50 -39.56
CA ASN A 83 32.60 -2.92 -39.92
C ASN A 83 31.12 -3.27 -40.07
N PRO A 84 30.56 -3.29 -41.32
CA PRO A 84 29.14 -3.56 -41.53
C PRO A 84 28.65 -4.90 -40.95
N ALA A 85 29.46 -5.95 -40.98
CA ALA A 85 29.08 -7.24 -40.41
C ALA A 85 28.91 -7.15 -38.88
N LEU A 86 29.83 -6.46 -38.19
CA LEU A 86 29.77 -6.25 -36.74
C LEU A 86 28.56 -5.36 -36.38
N GLU A 87 28.32 -4.26 -37.11
CA GLU A 87 27.26 -3.32 -36.89
C GLU A 87 25.87 -3.97 -37.06
N ILE A 88 25.68 -4.77 -38.11
CA ILE A 88 24.47 -5.53 -38.36
C ILE A 88 24.26 -6.55 -37.22
N THR A 89 25.30 -7.28 -36.83
CA THR A 89 25.23 -8.30 -35.76
C THR A 89 24.82 -7.68 -34.42
N LEU A 90 25.45 -6.56 -34.04
CA LEU A 90 25.15 -5.83 -32.80
C LEU A 90 23.74 -5.17 -32.79
N THR A 91 23.14 -5.00 -33.98
CA THR A 91 21.76 -4.51 -34.10
C THR A 91 20.75 -5.65 -34.08
N ILE A 92 21.00 -6.70 -34.86
CA ILE A 92 20.05 -7.82 -35.03
C ILE A 92 19.90 -8.65 -33.74
N ILE A 93 21.00 -8.98 -33.06
CA ILE A 93 20.96 -9.82 -31.86
C ILE A 93 20.10 -9.19 -30.74
N PRO A 94 20.32 -7.93 -30.32
CA PRO A 94 19.47 -7.29 -29.36
C PRO A 94 17.99 -7.18 -29.81
N ALA A 95 17.74 -6.91 -31.09
CA ALA A 95 16.39 -6.84 -31.64
C ALA A 95 15.65 -8.18 -31.51
N LEU A 96 16.31 -9.28 -31.79
CA LEU A 96 15.75 -10.64 -31.63
C LEU A 96 15.48 -10.97 -30.15
N ILE A 97 16.40 -10.61 -29.24
CA ILE A 97 16.21 -10.79 -27.80
C ILE A 97 14.95 -10.02 -27.36
N LEU A 98 14.83 -8.74 -27.74
CA LEU A 98 13.67 -7.91 -27.40
C LEU A 98 12.37 -8.44 -28.02
N ALA A 99 12.41 -8.97 -29.24
CA ALA A 99 11.24 -9.58 -29.88
C ALA A 99 10.74 -10.80 -29.09
N VAL A 100 11.65 -11.67 -28.63
CA VAL A 100 11.32 -12.83 -27.79
C VAL A 100 10.72 -12.38 -26.46
N VAL A 101 11.36 -11.45 -25.76
CA VAL A 101 10.83 -10.87 -24.50
C VAL A 101 9.46 -10.24 -24.73
N GLY A 102 9.28 -9.51 -25.84
CA GLY A 102 8.02 -8.89 -26.24
C GLY A 102 6.86 -9.90 -26.34
N VAL A 103 7.07 -11.04 -26.98
CA VAL A 103 6.05 -12.09 -27.10
C VAL A 103 5.58 -12.59 -25.73
N PHE A 104 6.50 -12.89 -24.82
CA PHE A 104 6.16 -13.35 -23.47
C PHE A 104 5.51 -12.25 -22.65
N THR A 105 5.96 -11.00 -22.79
CA THR A 105 5.34 -9.83 -22.13
C THR A 105 3.91 -9.66 -22.58
N PHE A 106 3.61 -9.68 -23.88
CA PHE A 106 2.23 -9.59 -24.37
C PHE A 106 1.34 -10.69 -23.80
N ARG A 107 1.79 -11.95 -23.82
CA ARG A 107 1.04 -13.07 -23.24
C ARG A 107 0.73 -12.84 -21.76
N THR A 108 1.71 -12.42 -20.98
CA THR A 108 1.53 -12.16 -19.54
C THR A 108 0.55 -11.01 -19.30
N VAL A 109 0.66 -9.90 -20.04
CA VAL A 109 -0.22 -8.74 -19.89
C VAL A 109 -1.68 -9.12 -20.21
N PHE A 110 -1.93 -9.83 -21.32
CA PHE A 110 -3.28 -10.29 -21.67
C PHE A 110 -3.84 -11.28 -20.64
N ASP A 111 -3.01 -12.15 -20.08
CA ASP A 111 -3.46 -13.07 -19.04
C ASP A 111 -3.80 -12.37 -17.73
N LEU A 112 -3.00 -11.38 -17.32
CA LEU A 112 -3.29 -10.55 -16.14
C LEU A 112 -4.52 -9.65 -16.32
N ALA A 113 -4.88 -9.33 -17.55
CA ALA A 113 -6.05 -8.49 -17.88
C ALA A 113 -7.39 -9.26 -17.93
N LYS A 114 -7.39 -10.58 -17.77
CA LYS A 114 -8.63 -11.38 -17.77
C LYS A 114 -9.54 -11.03 -16.60
N THR A 115 -10.85 -11.05 -16.83
CA THR A 115 -11.88 -10.70 -15.85
C THR A 115 -12.98 -11.74 -15.70
N ASP A 116 -13.02 -12.72 -16.57
CA ASP A 116 -14.09 -13.70 -16.77
C ASP A 116 -14.18 -14.76 -15.65
N ASP A 117 -13.13 -14.87 -14.82
CA ASP A 117 -13.06 -15.79 -13.70
C ASP A 117 -13.11 -15.09 -12.32
N THR A 118 -13.65 -13.87 -12.29
CA THR A 118 -13.80 -13.11 -11.03
C THR A 118 -14.81 -13.76 -10.10
N GLU A 119 -14.42 -13.92 -8.83
CA GLU A 119 -15.26 -14.51 -7.78
C GLU A 119 -15.79 -13.44 -6.82
N MET A 120 -14.97 -12.42 -6.51
CA MET A 120 -15.30 -11.35 -5.57
C MET A 120 -14.99 -9.98 -6.16
N ILE A 121 -15.82 -8.97 -5.87
CA ILE A 121 -15.61 -7.58 -6.30
C ILE A 121 -15.42 -6.69 -5.08
N ILE A 122 -14.42 -5.81 -5.12
CA ILE A 122 -14.19 -4.76 -4.12
C ILE A 122 -13.91 -3.45 -4.86
N ASN A 123 -14.66 -2.41 -4.54
CA ASN A 123 -14.38 -1.07 -5.06
C ASN A 123 -13.25 -0.44 -4.23
N VAL A 124 -12.28 0.16 -4.92
CA VAL A 124 -11.12 0.82 -4.31
C VAL A 124 -11.08 2.26 -4.77
N THR A 125 -11.11 3.18 -3.83
CA THR A 125 -11.07 4.61 -4.14
C THR A 125 -9.85 5.25 -3.49
N GLY A 126 -8.96 5.84 -4.33
CA GLY A 126 -7.84 6.65 -3.87
C GLY A 126 -8.30 8.05 -3.50
N GLN A 127 -7.80 8.55 -2.38
CA GLN A 127 -7.95 9.94 -1.94
C GLN A 127 -6.65 10.39 -1.31
N GLN A 128 -6.35 11.68 -1.33
CA GLN A 128 -5.14 12.25 -0.73
C GLN A 128 -5.24 12.23 0.80
N TRP A 129 -4.54 11.35 1.55
CA TRP A 129 -3.60 10.29 1.10
C TRP A 129 -3.93 9.00 1.84
N TRP A 130 -4.96 8.30 1.40
CA TRP A 130 -5.46 7.05 1.95
C TRP A 130 -6.30 6.30 0.93
N TRP A 131 -6.63 5.02 1.20
CA TRP A 131 -7.44 4.17 0.34
C TRP A 131 -8.72 3.77 1.06
N GLU A 132 -9.84 3.95 0.39
CA GLU A 132 -11.16 3.45 0.79
C GLU A 132 -11.44 2.13 0.09
N TYR A 133 -12.02 1.20 0.82
CA TYR A 133 -12.50 -0.07 0.32
C TYR A 133 -13.99 -0.18 0.57
N ASP A 134 -14.76 -0.38 -0.47
CA ASP A 134 -16.19 -0.61 -0.44
C ASP A 134 -16.48 -2.02 -0.98
N TYR A 135 -17.05 -2.85 -0.12
CA TYR A 135 -17.48 -4.21 -0.43
C TYR A 135 -18.98 -4.15 -0.71
N PRO A 136 -19.40 -4.26 -1.98
CA PRO A 136 -20.82 -4.30 -2.33
C PRO A 136 -21.49 -5.56 -1.76
N VAL A 137 -22.81 -5.61 -1.79
CA VAL A 137 -23.55 -6.82 -1.38
C VAL A 137 -23.11 -8.02 -2.22
N GLN A 138 -22.66 -9.08 -1.57
CA GLN A 138 -22.20 -10.35 -2.15
C GLN A 138 -22.56 -11.47 -1.17
N ASN A 139 -23.76 -12.02 -1.33
CA ASN A 139 -24.34 -12.95 -0.36
C ASN A 139 -23.55 -14.26 -0.23
N GLU A 140 -22.85 -14.68 -1.27
CA GLU A 140 -21.94 -15.84 -1.27
C GLU A 140 -20.78 -15.70 -0.28
N TYR A 141 -20.44 -14.46 0.09
CA TYR A 141 -19.43 -14.14 1.10
C TYR A 141 -20.04 -13.66 2.43
N GLY A 142 -21.37 -13.74 2.59
CA GLY A 142 -22.08 -13.27 3.78
C GLY A 142 -22.18 -11.73 3.87
N ILE A 143 -21.80 -11.00 2.83
CA ILE A 143 -21.89 -9.53 2.77
C ILE A 143 -23.31 -9.15 2.37
N THR A 144 -24.19 -8.99 3.36
CA THR A 144 -25.64 -8.72 3.18
C THR A 144 -25.97 -7.24 3.05
N GLN A 145 -25.04 -6.37 3.40
CA GLN A 145 -25.09 -4.90 3.20
C GLN A 145 -23.67 -4.38 2.91
N PRO A 146 -23.51 -3.22 2.25
CA PRO A 146 -22.18 -2.69 1.94
C PRO A 146 -21.31 -2.49 3.18
N ILE A 147 -20.04 -2.91 3.08
CA ILE A 147 -19.02 -2.68 4.11
C ILE A 147 -18.02 -1.66 3.59
N ILE A 148 -17.84 -0.54 4.28
CA ILE A 148 -16.89 0.51 3.93
C ILE A 148 -15.80 0.57 4.99
N THR A 149 -14.54 0.34 4.57
CA THR A 149 -13.36 0.42 5.43
C THR A 149 -12.22 1.18 4.75
N SER A 150 -11.07 1.30 5.40
CA SER A 150 -9.93 2.05 4.86
C SER A 150 -8.59 1.51 5.36
N GLY A 151 -7.54 1.74 4.55
CA GLY A 151 -6.16 1.40 4.89
C GLY A 151 -5.82 -0.08 4.74
N GLN A 152 -6.73 -0.99 5.09
CA GLN A 152 -6.56 -2.44 4.98
C GLN A 152 -7.64 -3.05 4.08
N LEU A 153 -7.20 -3.74 3.01
CA LEU A 153 -8.03 -4.55 2.12
C LEU A 153 -8.08 -5.97 2.69
N VAL A 154 -9.24 -6.46 3.10
CA VAL A 154 -9.39 -7.81 3.67
C VAL A 154 -10.12 -8.71 2.68
N PHE A 155 -9.60 -9.91 2.40
CA PHE A 155 -10.21 -10.86 1.46
C PHE A 155 -9.81 -12.30 1.77
N PRO A 156 -10.57 -13.31 1.29
CA PRO A 156 -10.26 -14.71 1.55
C PRO A 156 -9.15 -15.23 0.62
N VAL A 157 -8.27 -16.06 1.17
CA VAL A 157 -7.21 -16.78 0.44
C VAL A 157 -7.81 -17.62 -0.68
N GLY A 158 -7.08 -17.74 -1.81
CA GLY A 158 -7.46 -18.54 -2.95
C GLY A 158 -8.72 -18.04 -3.67
N THR A 159 -9.09 -16.77 -3.45
CA THR A 159 -10.24 -16.13 -4.10
C THR A 159 -9.76 -15.10 -5.10
N LYS A 160 -10.29 -15.14 -6.31
CA LYS A 160 -9.97 -14.19 -7.38
C LYS A 160 -10.76 -12.91 -7.20
N VAL A 161 -10.11 -11.95 -6.54
CA VAL A 161 -10.70 -10.65 -6.21
C VAL A 161 -10.46 -9.67 -7.35
N MET A 162 -11.51 -9.06 -7.86
CA MET A 162 -11.44 -7.94 -8.80
C MET A 162 -11.57 -6.63 -8.05
N LEU A 163 -10.50 -5.85 -8.04
CA LEU A 163 -10.51 -4.47 -7.56
C LEU A 163 -10.98 -3.55 -8.68
N ARG A 164 -12.06 -2.81 -8.43
CA ARG A 164 -12.54 -1.72 -9.29
C ARG A 164 -11.99 -0.41 -8.74
N GLN A 165 -10.90 0.06 -9.36
CA GLN A 165 -10.09 1.15 -8.84
C GLN A 165 -10.45 2.48 -9.50
N THR A 166 -10.65 3.51 -8.69
CA THR A 166 -10.88 4.89 -9.12
C THR A 166 -10.24 5.87 -8.13
N SER A 167 -10.34 7.15 -8.41
CA SER A 167 -9.90 8.22 -7.51
C SER A 167 -10.96 9.32 -7.41
N ARG A 168 -11.04 9.98 -6.25
CA ARG A 168 -11.89 11.17 -6.02
C ARG A 168 -11.17 12.49 -6.25
N ASP A 169 -9.86 12.50 -6.38
CA ASP A 169 -9.08 13.75 -6.48
C ASP A 169 -8.03 13.73 -7.58
N VAL A 170 -6.84 13.23 -7.33
CA VAL A 170 -5.75 13.16 -8.30
C VAL A 170 -5.50 11.70 -8.73
N ILE A 171 -4.62 11.49 -9.69
CA ILE A 171 -4.21 10.13 -10.05
C ILE A 171 -3.38 9.54 -8.89
N HIS A 172 -3.68 8.29 -8.54
CA HIS A 172 -2.91 7.43 -7.66
C HIS A 172 -2.59 6.13 -8.39
N SER A 173 -1.70 5.30 -7.87
CA SER A 173 -1.48 3.95 -8.40
C SER A 173 -1.44 2.94 -7.26
N TYR A 174 -2.26 1.91 -7.36
CA TYR A 174 -2.40 0.87 -6.34
C TYR A 174 -1.45 -0.27 -6.62
N TRP A 175 -0.59 -0.62 -5.66
CA TRP A 175 0.41 -1.66 -5.84
C TRP A 175 0.71 -2.44 -4.56
N ILE A 176 0.52 -3.75 -4.63
CA ILE A 176 0.92 -4.72 -3.62
C ILE A 176 1.83 -5.74 -4.32
N PRO A 177 3.16 -5.54 -4.28
CA PRO A 177 4.13 -6.28 -5.11
C PRO A 177 4.03 -7.80 -4.98
N ALA A 178 3.77 -8.30 -3.78
CA ALA A 178 3.65 -9.73 -3.51
C ALA A 178 2.44 -10.39 -4.19
N LEU A 179 1.42 -9.62 -4.62
CA LEU A 179 0.16 -10.15 -5.14
C LEU A 179 -0.06 -9.88 -6.63
N ASN A 180 0.33 -8.70 -7.14
CA ASN A 180 0.19 -8.36 -8.56
C ASN A 180 1.04 -7.14 -8.95
N GLY A 181 1.02 -6.79 -10.24
CA GLY A 181 1.49 -5.51 -10.78
C GLY A 181 0.66 -4.33 -10.30
N LYS A 182 1.17 -3.12 -10.53
CA LYS A 182 0.48 -1.87 -10.19
C LYS A 182 -0.59 -1.49 -11.20
N ARG A 183 -1.61 -0.75 -10.72
CA ARG A 183 -2.68 -0.22 -11.56
C ARG A 183 -3.08 1.17 -11.08
N ASP A 184 -3.19 2.10 -12.03
CA ASP A 184 -3.59 3.48 -11.73
C ASP A 184 -5.06 3.57 -11.33
N ALA A 185 -5.33 4.42 -10.33
CA ALA A 185 -6.64 4.87 -9.93
C ALA A 185 -6.82 6.30 -10.44
N VAL A 186 -7.63 6.46 -11.49
CA VAL A 186 -7.77 7.72 -12.24
C VAL A 186 -9.14 8.32 -11.98
N PRO A 187 -9.25 9.65 -11.70
CA PRO A 187 -10.53 10.31 -11.56
C PRO A 187 -11.42 10.14 -12.81
N GLY A 188 -12.69 9.81 -12.59
CA GLY A 188 -13.67 9.62 -13.66
C GLY A 188 -13.50 8.34 -14.48
N ARG A 189 -12.59 7.45 -14.11
CA ARG A 189 -12.39 6.13 -14.73
C ARG A 189 -12.39 5.03 -13.70
N VAL A 190 -12.83 3.83 -14.11
CA VAL A 190 -12.70 2.61 -13.31
C VAL A 190 -11.70 1.69 -14.01
N HIS A 191 -10.60 1.41 -13.34
CA HIS A 191 -9.61 0.43 -13.78
C HIS A 191 -9.78 -0.88 -13.01
N LEU A 192 -9.55 -1.99 -13.67
CA LEU A 192 -9.67 -3.32 -13.10
C LEU A 192 -8.28 -3.85 -12.73
N ASN A 193 -8.14 -4.40 -11.53
CA ASN A 193 -6.92 -5.03 -11.05
C ASN A 193 -7.27 -6.30 -10.27
N ARG A 194 -6.75 -7.45 -10.68
CA ARG A 194 -7.07 -8.73 -10.05
C ARG A 194 -6.04 -9.06 -8.98
N LEU A 195 -6.50 -9.38 -7.78
CA LEU A 195 -5.66 -9.91 -6.70
C LEU A 195 -6.10 -11.32 -6.32
N GLU A 196 -5.13 -12.11 -5.87
CA GLU A 196 -5.31 -13.41 -5.26
C GLU A 196 -4.09 -13.67 -4.37
N ALA A 197 -4.28 -14.26 -3.20
CA ALA A 197 -3.22 -14.65 -2.29
C ALA A 197 -3.23 -16.15 -2.07
N ASP A 198 -2.06 -16.79 -2.10
CA ASP A 198 -1.90 -18.23 -1.90
C ASP A 198 -1.94 -18.63 -0.42
N GLU A 199 -1.58 -17.71 0.47
CA GLU A 199 -1.43 -17.97 1.92
C GLU A 199 -2.07 -16.85 2.75
N PRO A 200 -2.57 -17.15 3.97
CA PRO A 200 -2.97 -16.13 4.93
C PRO A 200 -1.77 -15.25 5.32
N GLY A 201 -2.00 -13.94 5.45
CA GLY A 201 -0.94 -13.01 5.83
C GLY A 201 -1.27 -11.56 5.56
N ILE A 202 -0.31 -10.68 5.87
CA ILE A 202 -0.33 -9.26 5.61
C ILE A 202 0.64 -8.95 4.46
N TYR A 203 0.13 -8.31 3.43
CA TYR A 203 0.89 -7.93 2.24
C TYR A 203 0.93 -6.42 2.12
N ALA A 204 2.10 -5.84 2.34
CA ALA A 204 2.30 -4.40 2.28
C ALA A 204 2.28 -3.87 0.84
N GLY A 205 1.75 -2.67 0.69
CA GLY A 205 1.71 -1.95 -0.57
C GLY A 205 1.85 -0.44 -0.38
N GLN A 206 1.97 0.27 -1.49
CA GLN A 206 2.08 1.73 -1.49
C GLN A 206 1.51 2.34 -2.76
N CYS A 207 1.15 3.61 -2.70
CA CYS A 207 0.87 4.42 -3.87
C CYS A 207 2.13 4.59 -4.71
N THR A 208 2.04 4.36 -6.02
CA THR A 208 3.18 4.38 -6.94
C THR A 208 3.01 5.37 -8.10
N GLU A 209 2.04 6.30 -7.98
CA GLU A 209 1.89 7.46 -8.86
C GLU A 209 1.92 8.73 -8.01
N PHE A 210 2.74 9.72 -8.39
CA PHE A 210 2.91 10.93 -7.58
C PHE A 210 1.58 11.66 -7.40
N CYS A 211 1.09 11.70 -6.18
CA CYS A 211 -0.22 12.22 -5.81
C CYS A 211 -0.16 13.42 -4.85
N GLY A 212 0.97 14.08 -4.76
CA GLY A 212 1.15 15.30 -3.96
C GLY A 212 1.94 15.08 -2.67
N LEU A 213 1.71 15.96 -1.70
CA LEU A 213 2.58 16.21 -0.53
C LEU A 213 2.90 14.96 0.31
N SER A 214 1.94 14.09 0.53
CA SER A 214 2.13 12.84 1.31
C SER A 214 2.12 11.58 0.45
N HIS A 215 2.54 11.67 -0.82
CA HIS A 215 2.65 10.53 -1.71
C HIS A 215 3.44 9.35 -1.10
N ALA A 216 4.60 9.60 -0.53
CA ALA A 216 5.44 8.58 0.11
C ALA A 216 4.80 7.95 1.36
N ASN A 217 3.82 8.62 1.94
CA ASN A 217 3.09 8.23 3.15
C ASN A 217 1.69 7.67 2.86
N MET A 218 1.37 7.45 1.59
CA MET A 218 0.11 6.81 1.17
C MET A 218 0.36 5.33 0.94
N ARG A 219 0.19 4.55 1.98
CA ARG A 219 0.41 3.11 1.99
C ARG A 219 -0.92 2.36 2.07
N MET A 220 -0.88 1.04 1.94
CA MET A 220 -1.99 0.13 2.16
C MET A 220 -1.45 -1.24 2.59
N GLU A 221 -2.34 -2.04 3.15
CA GLU A 221 -2.11 -3.45 3.43
C GLU A 221 -3.23 -4.30 2.85
N ALA A 222 -2.88 -5.43 2.27
CA ALA A 222 -3.83 -6.49 1.94
C ALA A 222 -3.72 -7.59 3.00
N ILE A 223 -4.85 -7.94 3.58
CA ILE A 223 -4.98 -8.96 4.62
C ILE A 223 -5.70 -10.15 4.01
N ALA A 224 -4.97 -11.22 3.73
CA ALA A 224 -5.57 -12.46 3.28
C ALA A 224 -5.91 -13.36 4.47
N LEU A 225 -7.16 -13.74 4.63
CA LEU A 225 -7.67 -14.61 5.69
C LEU A 225 -8.07 -15.96 5.14
N SER A 226 -8.12 -17.00 5.99
CA SER A 226 -8.84 -18.21 5.63
C SER A 226 -10.31 -17.88 5.31
N LYS A 227 -10.99 -18.70 4.50
CA LYS A 227 -12.41 -18.47 4.19
C LYS A 227 -13.28 -18.40 5.45
N GLU A 228 -12.95 -19.21 6.46
CA GLU A 228 -13.63 -19.20 7.75
C GLU A 228 -13.39 -17.90 8.53
N ASP A 229 -12.16 -17.44 8.60
CA ASP A 229 -11.82 -16.21 9.32
C ASP A 229 -12.31 -14.95 8.57
N PHE A 230 -12.34 -15.00 7.24
CA PHE A 230 -12.98 -13.95 6.45
C PHE A 230 -14.47 -13.84 6.76
N ALA A 231 -15.20 -14.97 6.90
CA ALA A 231 -16.60 -14.95 7.31
C ALA A 231 -16.79 -14.35 8.71
N LYS A 232 -15.88 -14.62 9.65
CA LYS A 232 -15.87 -13.98 10.98
C LYS A 232 -15.60 -12.47 10.88
N TRP A 233 -14.66 -12.07 10.02
CA TRP A 233 -14.40 -10.65 9.76
C TRP A 233 -15.64 -9.94 9.20
N VAL A 234 -16.31 -10.52 8.19
CA VAL A 234 -17.56 -9.97 7.63
C VAL A 234 -18.63 -9.86 8.71
N ALA A 235 -18.83 -10.90 9.50
CA ALA A 235 -19.80 -10.89 10.59
C ALA A 235 -19.50 -9.80 11.64
N ASN A 236 -18.21 -9.51 11.89
CA ASN A 236 -17.81 -8.40 12.75
C ASN A 236 -18.12 -7.04 12.12
N GLN A 237 -17.79 -6.84 10.84
CA GLN A 237 -18.04 -5.58 10.14
C GLN A 237 -19.53 -5.25 9.99
N LEU A 238 -20.39 -6.25 10.03
CA LEU A 238 -21.85 -6.10 9.94
C LEU A 238 -22.51 -5.90 11.31
N LYS A 239 -21.77 -5.94 12.42
CA LYS A 239 -22.33 -5.65 13.74
C LYS A 239 -22.83 -4.22 13.80
N PRO A 240 -24.03 -4.00 14.36
CA PRO A 240 -24.53 -2.64 14.56
C PRO A 240 -23.67 -1.89 15.59
N TYR A 241 -23.52 -0.60 15.39
CA TYR A 241 -22.88 0.28 16.37
C TYR A 241 -23.59 0.19 17.73
N ALA A 242 -22.80 0.06 18.78
CA ALA A 242 -23.27 0.12 20.16
C ALA A 242 -22.65 1.35 20.86
N SER A 243 -23.51 2.27 21.31
CA SER A 243 -23.04 3.42 22.09
C SER A 243 -22.45 2.95 23.43
N PRO A 244 -21.35 3.56 23.90
CA PRO A 244 -20.79 3.28 25.22
C PRO A 244 -21.82 3.50 26.34
N MET A 245 -21.61 2.81 27.47
CA MET A 245 -22.46 3.00 28.65
C MET A 245 -22.41 4.44 29.17
N GLU A 246 -23.53 4.93 29.66
CA GLU A 246 -23.61 6.25 30.30
C GLU A 246 -22.62 6.38 31.48
N ALA A 247 -22.19 7.61 31.74
CA ALA A 247 -21.26 7.97 32.81
C ALA A 247 -19.87 7.31 32.70
N THR A 248 -19.43 6.89 31.47
CA THR A 248 -18.11 6.42 31.23
C THR A 248 -17.28 7.44 30.42
N LEU A 249 -15.96 7.37 30.54
CA LEU A 249 -15.04 8.20 29.76
C LEU A 249 -15.26 8.02 28.24
N ALA A 250 -15.57 6.80 27.81
CA ALA A 250 -15.90 6.50 26.42
C ALA A 250 -17.17 7.21 25.94
N LYS A 251 -18.18 7.37 26.80
CA LYS A 251 -19.41 8.11 26.46
C LYS A 251 -19.15 9.61 26.34
N GLU A 252 -18.30 10.14 27.19
CA GLU A 252 -17.85 11.53 27.04
C GLU A 252 -17.05 11.70 25.72
N GLY A 253 -16.25 10.71 25.36
CA GLY A 253 -15.51 10.67 24.09
C GLY A 253 -16.43 10.59 22.87
N GLU A 254 -17.52 9.83 22.93
CA GLU A 254 -18.56 9.83 21.88
C GLU A 254 -19.11 11.26 21.68
N THR A 255 -19.35 11.99 22.76
CA THR A 255 -19.83 13.39 22.69
C THR A 255 -18.77 14.30 22.01
N VAL A 256 -17.50 14.16 22.37
CA VAL A 256 -16.42 14.90 21.69
C VAL A 256 -16.35 14.52 20.21
N PHE A 257 -16.47 13.22 19.88
CA PHE A 257 -16.47 12.73 18.51
C PHE A 257 -17.63 13.32 17.68
N LEU A 258 -18.84 13.33 18.23
CA LEU A 258 -20.02 13.93 17.60
C LEU A 258 -19.86 15.44 17.34
N ASN A 259 -19.14 16.16 18.20
CA ASN A 259 -18.94 17.59 18.06
C ASN A 259 -17.81 17.96 17.10
N GLN A 260 -16.74 17.14 17.02
CA GLN A 260 -15.51 17.51 16.33
C GLN A 260 -15.21 16.65 15.07
N CYS A 261 -15.61 15.37 15.05
CA CYS A 261 -15.11 14.41 14.08
C CYS A 261 -16.11 14.05 12.97
N VAL A 262 -17.43 14.06 13.28
CA VAL A 262 -18.49 13.64 12.35
C VAL A 262 -18.68 14.57 11.15
N ARG A 263 -18.02 15.71 11.13
CA ARG A 263 -17.98 16.60 9.94
C ARG A 263 -17.25 15.94 8.76
N CYS A 264 -16.33 15.02 9.04
CA CYS A 264 -15.51 14.36 8.05
C CYS A 264 -15.58 12.84 8.16
N HIS A 265 -15.59 12.29 9.38
CA HIS A 265 -15.61 10.85 9.63
C HIS A 265 -17.02 10.32 9.84
N GLN A 266 -17.21 9.07 9.43
CA GLN A 266 -18.44 8.32 9.66
C GLN A 266 -18.15 7.14 10.60
N VAL A 267 -19.14 6.83 11.45
CA VAL A 267 -19.28 5.54 12.15
C VAL A 267 -20.69 5.05 11.85
N ASN A 268 -20.79 3.86 11.20
CA ASN A 268 -22.07 3.31 10.76
C ASN A 268 -23.00 3.07 11.96
N GLY A 269 -24.21 3.61 11.91
CA GLY A 269 -25.20 3.50 12.98
C GLY A 269 -25.07 4.52 14.10
N LEU A 270 -24.00 5.32 14.15
CA LEU A 270 -23.91 6.46 15.09
C LEU A 270 -24.97 7.51 14.77
N LYS A 271 -25.62 8.02 15.81
CA LYS A 271 -26.66 9.05 15.71
C LYS A 271 -26.27 10.29 16.51
N ARG A 272 -26.71 11.46 16.05
CA ARG A 272 -26.65 12.71 16.82
C ARG A 272 -27.65 12.69 17.94
N ALA A 273 -27.58 13.66 18.87
CA ALA A 273 -28.47 13.78 20.00
C ALA A 273 -29.93 13.94 19.57
N ASP A 274 -30.21 14.51 18.41
CA ASP A 274 -31.54 14.65 17.80
C ASP A 274 -32.07 13.37 17.13
N GLY A 275 -31.30 12.27 17.20
CA GLY A 275 -31.62 10.99 16.59
C GLY A 275 -31.29 10.89 15.10
N THR A 276 -30.77 11.95 14.47
CA THR A 276 -30.37 11.92 13.07
C THR A 276 -29.08 11.08 12.88
N ALA A 277 -29.05 10.25 11.84
CA ALA A 277 -27.88 9.45 11.52
C ALA A 277 -26.71 10.32 11.05
N VAL A 278 -25.50 9.93 11.40
CA VAL A 278 -24.28 10.47 10.80
C VAL A 278 -24.06 9.74 9.48
N ILE A 279 -24.48 10.35 8.36
CA ILE A 279 -24.46 9.76 7.03
C ILE A 279 -23.33 10.39 6.20
N ALA A 280 -22.70 9.59 5.35
CA ALA A 280 -21.82 10.09 4.31
C ALA A 280 -22.64 10.88 3.26
N ALA A 281 -22.23 12.09 2.94
CA ALA A 281 -22.71 12.83 1.78
C ALA A 281 -21.52 12.94 0.81
N PRO A 282 -21.53 12.19 -0.33
CA PRO A 282 -20.33 11.99 -1.14
C PRO A 282 -19.85 13.24 -1.88
N ASP A 283 -20.68 14.27 -2.02
CA ASP A 283 -20.40 15.36 -2.97
C ASP A 283 -20.11 16.72 -2.33
N GLU A 284 -20.15 16.85 -0.99
CA GLU A 284 -19.89 18.10 -0.31
C GLU A 284 -18.57 18.12 0.45
N ASN A 285 -17.81 19.20 0.36
CA ASN A 285 -16.59 19.41 1.15
C ASN A 285 -16.91 19.42 2.65
N LEU A 286 -16.12 18.67 3.45
CA LEU A 286 -16.22 18.61 4.92
C LEU A 286 -17.52 17.98 5.47
N VAL A 287 -18.06 16.99 4.79
CA VAL A 287 -19.16 16.16 5.32
C VAL A 287 -18.69 14.74 5.61
N ALA A 288 -19.46 14.03 6.44
CA ALA A 288 -19.15 12.63 6.76
C ALA A 288 -18.93 11.80 5.49
N GLY A 289 -17.80 11.10 5.41
CA GLY A 289 -17.34 10.37 4.22
C GLY A 289 -16.23 11.07 3.42
N ALA A 290 -15.87 12.32 3.75
CA ALA A 290 -14.68 12.98 3.20
C ALA A 290 -13.37 12.45 3.80
N ALA A 291 -13.44 11.70 4.88
CA ALA A 291 -12.34 11.06 5.59
C ALA A 291 -12.66 9.57 5.83
N PRO A 292 -11.68 8.75 6.25
CA PRO A 292 -11.90 7.33 6.52
C PRO A 292 -13.12 7.05 7.41
N ASN A 293 -13.93 6.05 7.01
CA ASN A 293 -14.95 5.49 7.88
C ASN A 293 -14.25 4.82 9.08
N LEU A 294 -14.66 5.20 10.30
CA LEU A 294 -14.08 4.71 11.55
C LEU A 294 -14.90 3.62 12.24
N SER A 295 -15.95 3.09 11.58
CA SER A 295 -16.61 1.87 12.05
C SER A 295 -15.56 0.76 12.20
N HIS A 296 -15.63 0.01 13.29
CA HIS A 296 -14.68 -1.07 13.59
C HIS A 296 -13.20 -0.65 13.47
N PHE A 297 -12.89 0.59 13.91
CA PHE A 297 -11.53 1.14 13.80
C PHE A 297 -10.51 0.27 14.52
N MET A 298 -10.83 -0.27 15.68
CA MET A 298 -9.95 -1.16 16.46
C MET A 298 -9.85 -2.60 15.93
N SER A 299 -10.52 -2.92 14.82
CA SER A 299 -10.26 -4.16 14.07
C SER A 299 -9.11 -4.04 13.07
N ARG A 300 -8.50 -2.85 12.94
CA ARG A 300 -7.39 -2.55 12.03
C ARG A 300 -6.07 -2.51 12.79
N ASN A 301 -4.96 -2.80 12.09
CA ASN A 301 -3.62 -2.74 12.68
C ASN A 301 -2.90 -1.42 12.39
N THR A 302 -3.41 -0.62 11.44
CA THR A 302 -2.79 0.63 10.99
C THR A 302 -3.81 1.74 10.82
N PHE A 303 -3.34 2.99 10.78
CA PHE A 303 -4.16 4.17 10.52
C PHE A 303 -3.40 5.23 9.70
N ALA A 304 -4.05 6.36 9.40
CA ALA A 304 -3.50 7.46 8.63
C ALA A 304 -2.96 7.07 7.24
N GLY A 305 -3.68 6.17 6.52
CA GLY A 305 -3.24 5.64 5.22
C GLY A 305 -2.12 4.62 5.37
N ALA A 306 -2.22 3.74 6.37
CA ALA A 306 -1.23 2.73 6.74
C ALA A 306 0.19 3.28 6.95
N MET A 307 0.28 4.54 7.40
CA MET A 307 1.56 5.17 7.76
C MET A 307 2.00 4.84 9.18
N PHE A 308 1.04 4.74 10.10
CA PHE A 308 1.29 4.44 11.50
C PHE A 308 0.66 3.11 11.89
N ASP A 309 1.38 2.37 12.74
CA ASP A 309 0.84 1.18 13.38
C ASP A 309 -0.13 1.60 14.50
N LEU A 310 -1.33 1.04 14.50
CA LEU A 310 -2.30 1.22 15.59
C LEU A 310 -1.94 0.35 16.81
N VAL A 311 -1.14 -0.67 16.59
CA VAL A 311 -0.66 -1.60 17.61
C VAL A 311 0.80 -1.34 17.96
N THR A 312 1.19 -1.69 19.19
CA THR A 312 2.59 -1.66 19.61
C THR A 312 3.45 -2.59 18.75
N PRO A 313 4.78 -2.36 18.63
CA PRO A 313 5.65 -3.24 17.85
C PRO A 313 5.57 -4.71 18.28
N GLU A 314 5.44 -4.98 19.59
CA GLU A 314 5.33 -6.34 20.12
C GLU A 314 4.04 -7.03 19.66
N CYS A 315 2.91 -6.35 19.78
CA CYS A 315 1.62 -6.88 19.33
C CYS A 315 1.56 -7.03 17.81
N ARG A 316 2.16 -6.10 17.06
CA ARG A 316 2.32 -6.21 15.62
C ARG A 316 3.10 -7.46 15.25
N ASP A 317 4.25 -7.68 15.85
CA ASP A 317 5.12 -8.83 15.58
C ASP A 317 4.42 -10.14 15.92
N ASN A 318 3.58 -10.20 16.95
CA ASN A 318 2.78 -11.36 17.27
C ASN A 318 1.78 -11.73 16.15
N VAL A 319 1.25 -10.76 15.42
CA VAL A 319 0.37 -10.98 14.26
C VAL A 319 1.20 -11.28 13.01
N TRP A 320 2.16 -10.42 12.66
CA TRP A 320 2.94 -10.48 11.42
C TRP A 320 3.84 -11.73 11.30
N LYS A 321 4.37 -12.22 12.41
CA LYS A 321 5.25 -13.39 12.47
C LYS A 321 4.50 -14.69 12.83
N SER A 322 3.17 -14.64 12.82
CA SER A 322 2.37 -15.85 13.09
C SER A 322 2.40 -16.79 11.89
N ASP A 323 2.24 -18.09 12.19
CA ASP A 323 2.01 -19.07 11.16
C ASP A 323 0.60 -18.94 10.54
N SER A 324 0.41 -19.51 9.34
CA SER A 324 -0.85 -19.42 8.61
C SER A 324 -2.07 -19.93 9.38
N ALA A 325 -1.88 -20.88 10.31
CA ALA A 325 -2.99 -21.48 11.07
C ALA A 325 -3.48 -20.54 12.19
N SER A 326 -2.57 -19.79 12.83
CA SER A 326 -2.89 -18.89 13.94
C SER A 326 -3.14 -17.43 13.51
N PHE A 327 -2.74 -17.07 12.28
CA PHE A 327 -2.79 -15.70 11.77
C PHE A 327 -4.18 -15.08 11.88
N GLY A 328 -5.19 -15.75 11.34
CA GLY A 328 -6.55 -15.23 11.30
C GLY A 328 -7.12 -14.93 12.69
N ALA A 329 -6.93 -15.85 13.65
CA ALA A 329 -7.38 -15.65 15.02
C ALA A 329 -6.70 -14.44 15.69
N LYS A 330 -5.40 -14.29 15.49
CA LYS A 330 -4.62 -13.17 16.04
C LYS A 330 -5.01 -11.83 15.40
N TYR A 331 -5.21 -11.80 14.09
CA TYR A 331 -5.66 -10.60 13.39
C TYR A 331 -7.07 -10.18 13.84
N LEU A 332 -7.99 -11.12 13.93
CA LEU A 332 -9.39 -10.88 14.32
C LEU A 332 -9.57 -10.49 15.79
N ALA A 333 -8.58 -10.72 16.64
CA ALA A 333 -8.61 -10.24 18.02
C ALA A 333 -8.69 -8.72 18.09
N GLY A 334 -8.24 -8.02 17.03
CA GLY A 334 -8.24 -6.56 16.97
C GLY A 334 -7.29 -5.92 17.98
N VAL A 335 -7.43 -4.62 18.19
CA VAL A 335 -6.59 -3.86 19.11
C VAL A 335 -7.20 -3.86 20.50
N SER A 336 -6.46 -4.40 21.48
CA SER A 336 -6.77 -4.26 22.91
C SER A 336 -6.11 -2.99 23.47
N GLU A 337 -6.51 -2.58 24.66
CA GLU A 337 -5.94 -1.41 25.33
C GLU A 337 -4.42 -1.57 25.55
N ASP A 338 -3.98 -2.76 25.97
CA ASP A 338 -2.56 -3.09 26.20
C ASP A 338 -1.74 -3.11 24.91
N CYS A 339 -2.38 -3.40 23.78
CA CYS A 339 -1.76 -3.45 22.47
C CYS A 339 -1.83 -2.12 21.70
N LEU A 340 -2.60 -1.14 22.18
CA LEU A 340 -2.77 0.13 21.49
C LEU A 340 -1.48 0.96 21.50
N ASN A 341 -1.04 1.39 20.33
CA ASN A 341 0.02 2.41 20.19
C ASN A 341 -0.53 3.79 20.55
N GLN A 342 -0.64 4.03 21.85
CA GLN A 342 -1.20 5.28 22.37
C GLN A 342 -0.38 6.51 21.97
N SER A 343 0.95 6.37 21.82
CA SER A 343 1.82 7.48 21.46
C SER A 343 1.43 8.08 20.11
N ASP A 344 1.33 7.23 19.09
CA ASP A 344 1.03 7.69 17.73
C ASP A 344 -0.43 8.12 17.59
N LEU A 345 -1.37 7.41 18.22
CA LEU A 345 -2.77 7.79 18.15
C LEU A 345 -3.04 9.12 18.86
N ARG A 346 -2.49 9.34 20.07
CA ARG A 346 -2.60 10.62 20.79
C ARG A 346 -1.88 11.74 20.04
N GLY A 347 -0.70 11.47 19.48
CA GLY A 347 0.04 12.41 18.64
C GLY A 347 -0.80 12.86 17.43
N TRP A 348 -1.42 11.89 16.76
CA TRP A 348 -2.31 12.15 15.62
C TRP A 348 -3.52 13.02 16.00
N LEU A 349 -4.20 12.70 17.09
CA LEU A 349 -5.33 13.47 17.58
C LEU A 349 -4.92 14.90 18.00
N ARG A 350 -3.73 15.05 18.56
CA ARG A 350 -3.19 16.36 18.98
C ARG A 350 -2.85 17.26 17.81
N ASN A 351 -2.17 16.73 16.79
CA ASN A 351 -1.76 17.52 15.62
C ASN A 351 -1.41 16.60 14.43
N ALA A 352 -2.41 16.12 13.70
CA ALA A 352 -2.22 15.25 12.54
C ALA A 352 -1.31 15.86 11.46
N PRO A 353 -1.41 17.17 11.08
CA PRO A 353 -0.52 17.79 10.10
C PRO A 353 0.96 17.82 10.51
N ALA A 354 1.28 17.81 11.78
CA ALA A 354 2.67 17.74 12.25
C ALA A 354 3.27 16.34 12.10
N MET A 355 2.43 15.30 12.13
CA MET A 355 2.87 13.91 12.00
C MET A 355 2.91 13.44 10.54
N LYS A 356 1.98 13.93 9.71
CA LYS A 356 1.91 13.60 8.28
C LYS A 356 1.67 14.89 7.48
N PRO A 357 2.56 15.24 6.53
CA PRO A 357 2.36 16.43 5.71
C PRO A 357 1.04 16.35 4.93
N MET A 358 0.17 17.35 5.09
CA MET A 358 -1.16 17.38 4.45
C MET A 358 -1.55 18.81 4.08
N TYR A 359 -2.44 18.97 3.09
CA TYR A 359 -3.04 20.28 2.75
C TYR A 359 -4.18 20.63 3.73
N ALA A 360 -3.92 20.46 5.01
CA ALA A 360 -4.82 20.79 6.11
C ALA A 360 -4.35 22.03 6.89
N ASN A 361 -3.22 22.61 6.48
CA ASN A 361 -2.73 23.88 6.99
C ASN A 361 -3.26 25.01 6.11
N PRO A 362 -3.86 26.08 6.67
CA PRO A 362 -4.32 27.26 5.90
C PRO A 362 -3.28 27.84 4.94
N ALA A 363 -2.01 27.83 5.31
CA ALA A 363 -0.90 28.31 4.46
C ALA A 363 -0.70 27.49 3.16
N LEU A 364 -1.21 26.26 3.09
CA LEU A 364 -1.08 25.36 1.94
C LEU A 364 -2.36 25.27 1.10
N LEU A 365 -3.46 25.90 1.53
CA LEU A 365 -4.77 25.79 0.87
C LEU A 365 -4.78 26.40 -0.53
N GLU A 366 -4.00 27.44 -0.78
CA GLU A 366 -3.93 28.09 -2.08
C GLU A 366 -3.49 27.10 -3.16
N SER A 367 -2.52 26.22 -2.86
CA SER A 367 -2.01 25.20 -3.79
C SER A 367 -3.05 24.14 -4.19
N THR A 368 -4.15 24.02 -3.46
CA THR A 368 -5.26 23.08 -3.71
C THR A 368 -6.53 23.77 -4.20
N GLY A 369 -6.47 25.06 -4.56
CA GLY A 369 -7.66 25.82 -4.90
C GLY A 369 -8.64 26.00 -3.73
N GLY A 370 -8.12 26.08 -2.51
CA GLY A 370 -8.92 26.28 -1.29
C GLY A 370 -9.52 25.00 -0.69
N LYS A 371 -9.18 23.82 -1.23
CA LYS A 371 -9.73 22.54 -0.75
C LYS A 371 -8.82 21.90 0.30
N TYR A 372 -9.37 21.64 1.47
CA TYR A 372 -8.69 20.84 2.49
C TYR A 372 -8.46 19.40 2.01
N ARG A 373 -7.26 18.88 2.25
CA ARG A 373 -6.89 17.47 2.03
C ARG A 373 -6.12 16.97 3.24
N GLY A 374 -6.75 16.07 4.00
CA GLY A 374 -6.21 15.52 5.23
C GLY A 374 -6.92 16.03 6.48
N MET A 375 -6.52 15.50 7.64
CA MET A 375 -7.07 15.85 8.94
C MET A 375 -6.44 17.16 9.46
N PRO A 376 -7.21 18.22 9.73
CA PRO A 376 -6.68 19.45 10.30
C PRO A 376 -6.28 19.30 11.76
N ASN A 377 -5.51 20.26 12.29
CA ASN A 377 -5.35 20.39 13.72
C ASN A 377 -6.66 20.98 14.30
N LEU A 378 -7.33 20.20 15.15
CA LEU A 378 -8.63 20.55 15.75
C LEU A 378 -8.49 21.31 17.07
N GLY A 379 -7.27 21.51 17.59
CA GLY A 379 -7.02 22.18 18.86
C GLY A 379 -7.61 21.43 20.06
N LEU A 380 -7.64 20.09 20.00
CA LEU A 380 -8.16 19.24 21.09
C LEU A 380 -7.32 19.41 22.36
N THR A 381 -7.99 19.48 23.51
CA THR A 381 -7.32 19.43 24.81
C THR A 381 -6.83 18.01 25.13
N GLU A 382 -5.87 17.85 26.04
CA GLU A 382 -5.44 16.52 26.48
C GLU A 382 -6.58 15.69 27.09
N SER A 383 -7.54 16.37 27.76
CA SER A 383 -8.76 15.72 28.26
C SER A 383 -9.67 15.23 27.13
N ASP A 384 -9.82 16.00 26.04
CA ASP A 384 -10.59 15.55 24.87
C ASP A 384 -9.92 14.38 24.19
N ILE A 385 -8.60 14.39 24.08
CA ILE A 385 -7.80 13.30 23.50
C ILE A 385 -7.97 12.01 24.32
N GLU A 386 -7.91 12.10 25.64
CA GLU A 386 -8.11 10.95 26.52
C GLU A 386 -9.51 10.35 26.34
N LYS A 387 -10.55 11.18 26.33
CA LYS A 387 -11.93 10.78 26.07
C LYS A 387 -12.09 10.13 24.70
N LEU A 388 -11.52 10.74 23.66
CA LEU A 388 -11.54 10.19 22.30
C LEU A 388 -10.84 8.84 22.19
N VAL A 389 -9.70 8.65 22.83
CA VAL A 389 -9.00 7.35 22.85
C VAL A 389 -9.88 6.30 23.51
N ALA A 390 -10.51 6.61 24.65
CA ALA A 390 -11.44 5.70 25.32
C ALA A 390 -12.66 5.36 24.43
N TYR A 391 -13.21 6.32 23.71
CA TYR A 391 -14.29 6.09 22.74
C TYR A 391 -13.83 5.22 21.56
N LEU A 392 -12.69 5.56 20.91
CA LEU A 392 -12.19 4.82 19.77
C LEU A 392 -11.93 3.34 20.11
N LEU A 393 -11.48 3.04 21.34
CA LEU A 393 -11.31 1.66 21.84
C LEU A 393 -12.60 0.84 21.86
N THR A 394 -13.78 1.47 21.83
CA THR A 394 -15.07 0.79 21.74
C THR A 394 -15.47 0.41 20.32
N LEU A 395 -14.82 0.96 19.30
CA LEU A 395 -15.12 0.73 17.89
C LEU A 395 -14.41 -0.55 17.38
N LYS A 396 -14.85 -1.72 17.87
CA LYS A 396 -14.28 -3.06 17.57
C LYS A 396 -15.07 -3.79 16.51
#